data_efd5304b7569cf014fa2bfc788c05e15
#
_entry.id   efd5304b7569cf014fa2bfc788c05e15
#
_cell.length_a   1.000
_cell.length_b   1.000
_cell.length_c   1.000
_cell.angle_alpha   90.00
_cell.angle_beta   90.00
_cell.angle_gamma   90.00
#
_symmetry.space_group_name_H-M   'P 1'
#
loop_
_entity.id
_entity.type
_entity.pdbx_description
1 polymer ?
#
loop_
_entity_poly.entity_id
_entity_poly.type
_entity_poly.pdbx_seq_one_letter_code
_entity_poly.pdbx_strand_id
1 'polypeptide(L)'
;MSALKGDYEIIDHEYDVCVVGAGGAGLRAAMGTAEAGFKTVCVSKLFPTRSHTVAAQGGINAALGNMTPDDWRWHMYDTVKGSDWLGDQDAIHYMCREAPAAVLELESFGLPFSRTEDGKIYQRAFGGQSLDFGKGGQAYRCACAADRTGHAILHTL
;
A
#
# COMPACT_ATOMS: atom_id res chain seq x y z
N MET A 1 -32.54 23.49 -1.00
CA MET A 1 -32.56 22.07 -1.40
C MET A 1 -33.79 21.43 -0.80
N SER A 2 -34.66 20.83 -1.62
CA SER A 2 -35.87 20.15 -1.13
C SER A 2 -35.48 18.88 -0.40
N ALA A 3 -35.70 18.81 0.91
CA ALA A 3 -35.51 17.58 1.66
C ALA A 3 -36.43 16.50 1.08
N LEU A 4 -35.89 15.34 0.78
CA LEU A 4 -36.68 14.14 0.47
C LEU A 4 -37.53 13.85 1.72
N LYS A 5 -38.81 14.22 1.68
CA LYS A 5 -39.79 13.82 2.69
C LYS A 5 -40.16 12.37 2.44
N GLY A 6 -39.55 11.46 3.16
CA GLY A 6 -39.92 10.04 3.26
C GLY A 6 -40.42 9.71 4.66
N ASP A 7 -41.08 8.57 4.82
CA ASP A 7 -41.53 8.02 6.11
C ASP A 7 -40.37 7.39 6.92
N TYR A 8 -39.16 7.98 6.86
CA TYR A 8 -37.96 7.49 7.55
C TYR A 8 -37.27 8.63 8.30
N GLU A 9 -36.65 8.30 9.40
CA GLU A 9 -35.84 9.20 10.19
C GLU A 9 -34.52 9.51 9.46
N ILE A 10 -34.15 10.79 9.38
CA ILE A 10 -32.86 11.23 8.85
C ILE A 10 -31.98 11.54 10.05
N ILE A 11 -30.82 10.87 10.13
CA ILE A 11 -29.81 11.12 11.13
C ILE A 11 -28.64 11.82 10.46
N ASP A 12 -28.39 13.05 10.85
CA ASP A 12 -27.27 13.85 10.31
C ASP A 12 -26.00 13.59 11.11
N HIS A 13 -24.89 13.38 10.40
CA HIS A 13 -23.57 13.23 10.97
C HIS A 13 -22.63 14.27 10.36
N GLU A 14 -21.82 14.93 11.19
CA GLU A 14 -20.86 15.95 10.79
C GLU A 14 -19.43 15.45 11.00
N TYR A 15 -18.61 15.59 9.96
CA TYR A 15 -17.19 15.24 9.94
C TYR A 15 -16.38 16.28 9.16
N ASP A 16 -15.11 16.43 9.51
CA ASP A 16 -14.18 17.31 8.79
C ASP A 16 -13.72 16.68 7.48
N VAL A 17 -13.52 15.34 7.48
CA VAL A 17 -13.03 14.57 6.35
C VAL A 17 -13.89 13.33 6.11
N CYS A 18 -14.28 13.12 4.87
CA CYS A 18 -14.95 11.91 4.42
C CYS A 18 -14.08 11.16 3.41
N VAL A 19 -13.58 9.98 3.81
CA VAL A 19 -12.83 9.06 2.95
C VAL A 19 -13.81 8.05 2.33
N VAL A 20 -13.89 8.01 1.01
CA VAL A 20 -14.76 7.08 0.30
C VAL A 20 -13.95 5.88 -0.18
N GLY A 21 -14.18 4.73 0.46
CA GLY A 21 -13.49 3.47 0.21
C GLY A 21 -12.54 3.06 1.34
N ALA A 22 -12.71 1.84 1.86
CA ALA A 22 -11.93 1.27 2.96
C ALA A 22 -11.00 0.13 2.50
N GLY A 23 -10.37 0.28 1.34
CA GLY A 23 -9.20 -0.50 0.95
C GLY A 23 -7.93 0.04 1.62
N GLY A 24 -6.77 -0.54 1.33
CA GLY A 24 -5.51 -0.11 1.95
C GLY A 24 -5.22 1.39 1.82
N ALA A 25 -5.47 1.97 0.64
CA ALA A 25 -5.27 3.40 0.42
C ALA A 25 -6.23 4.26 1.27
N GLY A 26 -7.52 3.89 1.31
CA GLY A 26 -8.52 4.64 2.09
C GLY A 26 -8.31 4.52 3.59
N LEU A 27 -7.96 3.34 4.10
CA LEU A 27 -7.64 3.16 5.52
C LEU A 27 -6.41 3.98 5.92
N ARG A 28 -5.34 3.96 5.11
CA ARG A 28 -4.15 4.78 5.39
C ARG A 28 -4.46 6.28 5.36
N ALA A 29 -5.30 6.74 4.42
CA ALA A 29 -5.75 8.13 4.36
C ALA A 29 -6.60 8.49 5.59
N ALA A 30 -7.56 7.63 5.99
CA ALA A 30 -8.39 7.86 7.16
C ALA A 30 -7.56 7.92 8.45
N MET A 31 -6.56 7.05 8.58
CA MET A 31 -5.64 7.05 9.71
C MET A 31 -4.82 8.35 9.74
N GLY A 32 -4.23 8.77 8.62
CA GLY A 32 -3.43 10.00 8.59
C GLY A 32 -4.23 11.27 8.86
N THR A 33 -5.49 11.35 8.40
CA THR A 33 -6.36 12.49 8.72
C THR A 33 -6.78 12.49 10.18
N ALA A 34 -7.03 11.31 10.77
CA ALA A 34 -7.32 11.18 12.19
C ALA A 34 -6.11 11.53 13.07
N GLU A 35 -4.90 11.11 12.70
CA GLU A 35 -3.65 11.51 13.35
C GLU A 35 -3.42 13.03 13.31
N ALA A 36 -3.84 13.68 12.22
CA ALA A 36 -3.79 15.13 12.08
C ALA A 36 -4.86 15.87 12.92
N GLY A 37 -5.68 15.14 13.67
CA GLY A 37 -6.70 15.69 14.56
C GLY A 37 -8.05 15.98 13.92
N PHE A 38 -8.28 15.58 12.67
CA PHE A 38 -9.55 15.74 11.99
C PHE A 38 -10.56 14.66 12.41
N LYS A 39 -11.82 15.08 12.62
CA LYS A 39 -12.93 14.14 12.79
C LYS A 39 -13.21 13.47 11.44
N THR A 40 -12.76 12.24 11.30
CA THR A 40 -12.75 11.52 10.03
C THR A 40 -13.81 10.44 10.00
N VAL A 41 -14.52 10.32 8.86
CA VAL A 41 -15.38 9.17 8.55
C VAL A 41 -14.83 8.44 7.31
N CYS A 42 -14.84 7.11 7.36
CA CYS A 42 -14.57 6.28 6.21
C CYS A 42 -15.84 5.54 5.79
N VAL A 43 -16.32 5.82 4.58
CA VAL A 43 -17.53 5.21 4.02
C VAL A 43 -17.13 4.13 3.03
N SER A 44 -17.62 2.91 3.22
CA SER A 44 -17.29 1.78 2.36
C SER A 44 -18.53 1.00 1.95
N LYS A 45 -18.54 0.52 0.71
CA LYS A 45 -19.60 -0.37 0.20
C LYS A 45 -19.55 -1.75 0.86
N LEU A 46 -18.34 -2.24 1.14
CA LEU A 46 -18.09 -3.55 1.73
C LEU A 46 -17.28 -3.38 3.01
N PHE A 47 -17.35 -4.39 3.86
CA PHE A 47 -16.45 -4.46 5.03
C PHE A 47 -14.98 -4.38 4.56
N PRO A 48 -14.09 -3.64 5.23
CA PRO A 48 -12.72 -3.37 4.74
C PRO A 48 -11.95 -4.61 4.28
N THR A 49 -12.03 -5.73 5.03
CA THR A 49 -11.37 -7.00 4.68
C THR A 49 -11.96 -7.71 3.44
N ARG A 50 -12.96 -7.12 2.80
CA ARG A 50 -13.50 -7.53 1.50
C ARG A 50 -13.04 -6.65 0.35
N SER A 51 -12.21 -5.65 0.60
CA SER A 51 -11.60 -4.82 -0.45
C SER A 51 -10.62 -5.64 -1.29
N HIS A 52 -10.30 -5.14 -2.49
CA HIS A 52 -9.35 -5.83 -3.37
C HIS A 52 -7.96 -5.99 -2.76
N THR A 53 -7.57 -5.12 -1.85
CA THR A 53 -6.30 -5.22 -1.11
C THR A 53 -6.12 -6.59 -0.45
N VAL A 54 -7.19 -7.21 0.07
CA VAL A 54 -7.12 -8.55 0.70
C VAL A 54 -6.57 -9.63 -0.23
N ALA A 55 -6.75 -9.47 -1.54
CA ALA A 55 -6.30 -10.44 -2.55
C ALA A 55 -4.79 -10.38 -2.83
N ALA A 56 -4.08 -9.36 -2.33
CA ALA A 56 -2.65 -9.23 -2.52
C ALA A 56 -1.89 -10.26 -1.66
N GLN A 57 -1.30 -11.26 -2.31
CA GLN A 57 -0.55 -12.34 -1.67
C GLN A 57 0.96 -12.12 -1.75
N GLY A 58 1.45 -11.57 -2.88
CA GLY A 58 2.87 -11.46 -3.19
C GLY A 58 3.67 -10.61 -2.21
N GLY A 59 3.17 -9.47 -1.86
CA GLY A 59 3.85 -8.50 -1.01
C GLY A 59 3.85 -7.08 -1.58
N ILE A 60 4.71 -6.24 -1.05
CA ILE A 60 4.89 -4.85 -1.45
C ILE A 60 6.30 -4.68 -2.02
N ASN A 61 6.41 -4.23 -3.26
CA ASN A 61 7.71 -3.94 -3.87
C ASN A 61 8.30 -2.66 -3.28
N ALA A 62 9.49 -2.78 -2.69
CA ALA A 62 10.25 -1.66 -2.14
C ALA A 62 11.75 -1.98 -2.15
N ALA A 63 12.57 -1.07 -2.61
CA ALA A 63 14.02 -1.27 -2.70
C ALA A 63 14.69 -1.11 -1.32
N LEU A 64 14.43 -2.05 -0.38
CA LEU A 64 15.03 -2.05 0.96
C LEU A 64 16.49 -2.53 0.96
N GLY A 65 16.88 -3.33 -0.02
CA GLY A 65 18.23 -3.88 -0.08
C GLY A 65 18.54 -4.95 0.98
N ASN A 66 17.52 -5.60 1.56
CA ASN A 66 17.72 -6.57 2.64
C ASN A 66 18.27 -7.91 2.16
N MET A 67 17.90 -8.35 0.96
CA MET A 67 18.29 -9.65 0.39
C MET A 67 19.46 -9.50 -0.59
N THR A 68 19.42 -8.47 -1.43
CA THR A 68 20.45 -8.09 -2.39
C THR A 68 20.54 -6.58 -2.41
N PRO A 69 21.70 -5.97 -2.78
CA PRO A 69 21.73 -4.53 -3.05
C PRO A 69 20.61 -4.15 -4.01
N ASP A 70 19.91 -3.08 -3.72
CA ASP A 70 18.81 -2.60 -4.56
C ASP A 70 18.76 -1.06 -4.56
N ASP A 71 18.11 -0.48 -5.58
CA ASP A 71 17.93 0.96 -5.75
C ASP A 71 16.52 1.23 -6.26
N TRP A 72 15.84 2.22 -5.67
CA TRP A 72 14.49 2.60 -6.08
C TRP A 72 14.41 3.04 -7.56
N ARG A 73 15.52 3.49 -8.17
CA ARG A 73 15.59 3.85 -9.59
C ARG A 73 15.49 2.61 -10.49
N TRP A 74 16.02 1.48 -10.03
CA TRP A 74 15.84 0.19 -10.72
C TRP A 74 14.40 -0.28 -10.63
N HIS A 75 13.78 -0.09 -9.45
CA HIS A 75 12.36 -0.34 -9.27
C HIS A 75 11.50 0.54 -10.17
N MET A 76 11.81 1.84 -10.26
CA MET A 76 11.14 2.76 -11.18
C MET A 76 11.27 2.31 -12.63
N TYR A 77 12.48 1.94 -13.07
CA TYR A 77 12.72 1.44 -14.43
C TYR A 77 11.83 0.24 -14.76
N ASP A 78 11.80 -0.77 -13.87
CA ASP A 78 10.97 -1.96 -14.07
C ASP A 78 9.49 -1.61 -14.13
N THR A 79 9.04 -0.67 -13.31
CA THR A 79 7.62 -0.25 -13.25
C THR A 79 7.22 0.51 -14.52
N VAL A 80 8.06 1.46 -14.99
CA VAL A 80 7.81 2.19 -16.24
C VAL A 80 7.78 1.22 -17.43
N LYS A 81 8.76 0.30 -17.50
CA LYS A 81 8.81 -0.73 -18.53
C LYS A 81 7.62 -1.68 -18.47
N GLY A 82 7.24 -2.12 -17.27
CA GLY A 82 6.11 -3.03 -17.05
C GLY A 82 4.75 -2.41 -17.36
N SER A 83 4.64 -1.09 -17.36
CA SER A 83 3.46 -0.34 -17.79
C SER A 83 3.46 -0.01 -19.31
N ASP A 84 4.32 -0.66 -20.09
CA ASP A 84 4.48 -0.39 -21.52
C ASP A 84 4.74 1.10 -21.85
N TRP A 85 5.41 1.82 -20.94
CA TRP A 85 5.70 3.25 -21.02
C TRP A 85 4.47 4.16 -21.00
N LEU A 86 3.29 3.62 -20.70
CA LEU A 86 2.02 4.36 -20.66
C LEU A 86 1.69 4.92 -19.27
N GLY A 87 2.40 4.49 -18.23
CA GLY A 87 2.19 4.95 -16.87
C GLY A 87 2.61 6.40 -16.66
N ASP A 88 1.95 7.09 -15.73
CA ASP A 88 2.37 8.41 -15.26
C ASP A 88 3.73 8.29 -14.56
N GLN A 89 4.76 8.81 -15.20
CA GLN A 89 6.14 8.63 -14.74
C GLN A 89 6.44 9.41 -13.46
N ASP A 90 5.78 10.54 -13.22
CA ASP A 90 5.93 11.30 -11.98
C ASP A 90 5.31 10.55 -10.79
N ALA A 91 4.13 9.96 -10.99
CA ALA A 91 3.49 9.10 -9.99
C ALA A 91 4.33 7.84 -9.71
N ILE A 92 4.87 7.18 -10.74
CA ILE A 92 5.74 6.01 -10.60
C ILE A 92 7.03 6.38 -9.86
N HIS A 93 7.66 7.50 -10.24
CA HIS A 93 8.85 8.02 -9.55
C HIS A 93 8.60 8.21 -8.06
N TYR A 94 7.53 8.92 -7.72
CA TYR A 94 7.13 9.15 -6.32
C TYR A 94 6.91 7.84 -5.59
N MET A 95 6.08 6.95 -6.15
CA MET A 95 5.76 5.64 -5.54
C MET A 95 7.02 4.81 -5.26
N CYS A 96 7.91 4.65 -6.24
CA CYS A 96 9.09 3.80 -6.08
C CYS A 96 10.11 4.40 -5.10
N ARG A 97 10.24 5.73 -5.08
CA ARG A 97 11.14 6.42 -4.16
C ARG A 97 10.65 6.33 -2.71
N GLU A 98 9.35 6.49 -2.49
CA GLU A 98 8.75 6.48 -1.15
C GLU A 98 8.43 5.05 -0.64
N ALA A 99 8.42 4.05 -1.51
CA ALA A 99 8.07 2.67 -1.13
C ALA A 99 8.88 2.11 0.06
N PRO A 100 10.21 2.34 0.18
CA PRO A 100 10.96 1.89 1.35
C PRO A 100 10.44 2.50 2.66
N ALA A 101 10.19 3.81 2.69
CA ALA A 101 9.66 4.49 3.86
C ALA A 101 8.24 3.99 4.21
N ALA A 102 7.39 3.79 3.21
CA ALA A 102 6.03 3.28 3.41
C ALA A 102 6.02 1.85 3.98
N VAL A 103 6.95 0.98 3.59
CA VAL A 103 7.07 -0.37 4.16
C VAL A 103 7.50 -0.31 5.62
N LEU A 104 8.46 0.54 5.98
CA LEU A 104 8.91 0.73 7.36
C LEU A 104 7.81 1.38 8.22
N GLU A 105 7.02 2.28 7.65
CA GLU A 105 5.85 2.85 8.31
C GLU A 105 4.82 1.77 8.64
N LEU A 106 4.46 0.92 7.68
CA LEU A 106 3.55 -0.21 7.91
C LEU A 106 4.09 -1.19 8.97
N GLU A 107 5.40 -1.42 8.99
CA GLU A 107 6.05 -2.20 10.04
C GLU A 107 5.86 -1.54 11.41
N SER A 108 6.04 -0.22 11.51
CA SER A 108 5.86 0.52 12.76
C SER A 108 4.43 0.49 13.28
N PHE A 109 3.44 0.37 12.38
CA PHE A 109 2.04 0.16 12.74
C PHE A 109 1.73 -1.27 13.17
N GLY A 110 2.69 -2.18 13.07
CA GLY A 110 2.56 -3.57 13.52
C GLY A 110 2.30 -4.58 12.42
N LEU A 111 2.51 -4.24 11.14
CA LEU A 111 2.39 -5.22 10.06
C LEU A 111 3.44 -6.33 10.24
N PRO A 112 3.01 -7.61 10.39
CA PRO A 112 3.90 -8.71 10.74
C PRO A 112 4.62 -9.24 9.49
N PHE A 113 5.53 -8.46 8.91
CA PHE A 113 6.37 -8.91 7.82
C PHE A 113 7.17 -10.15 8.19
N SER A 114 7.32 -11.07 7.25
CA SER A 114 8.26 -12.20 7.37
C SER A 114 9.68 -11.67 7.56
N ARG A 115 10.50 -12.42 8.33
CA ARG A 115 11.85 -12.01 8.69
C ARG A 115 12.90 -12.94 8.12
N THR A 116 14.07 -12.36 7.86
CA THR A 116 15.30 -13.10 7.62
C THR A 116 15.86 -13.61 8.95
N GLU A 117 16.86 -14.48 8.92
CA GLU A 117 17.52 -15.00 10.13
C GLU A 117 18.20 -13.90 10.95
N ASP A 118 18.67 -12.84 10.29
CA ASP A 118 19.27 -11.65 10.93
C ASP A 118 18.23 -10.57 11.31
N GLY A 119 16.92 -10.90 11.24
CA GLY A 119 15.83 -10.06 11.73
C GLY A 119 15.35 -8.95 10.79
N LYS A 120 15.90 -8.84 9.59
CA LYS A 120 15.44 -7.86 8.59
C LYS A 120 14.10 -8.29 7.98
N ILE A 121 13.36 -7.35 7.39
CA ILE A 121 12.19 -7.67 6.58
C ILE A 121 12.61 -8.57 5.42
N TYR A 122 12.01 -9.76 5.34
CA TYR A 122 12.24 -10.66 4.23
C TYR A 122 11.61 -10.12 2.94
N GLN A 123 12.36 -10.19 1.86
CA GLN A 123 11.92 -9.80 0.53
C GLN A 123 12.07 -10.95 -0.45
N ARG A 124 11.01 -11.29 -1.15
CA ARG A 124 11.04 -12.35 -2.17
C ARG A 124 11.31 -11.78 -3.56
N ALA A 125 11.78 -12.66 -4.44
CA ALA A 125 11.77 -12.40 -5.87
C ALA A 125 10.34 -12.28 -6.39
N PHE A 126 10.12 -11.40 -7.36
CA PHE A 126 8.85 -11.28 -8.06
C PHE A 126 9.11 -11.07 -9.56
N GLY A 127 8.22 -11.59 -10.42
CA GLY A 127 8.39 -11.47 -11.87
C GLY A 127 8.49 -10.03 -12.35
N GLY A 128 9.38 -9.77 -13.30
CA GLY A 128 9.59 -8.45 -13.86
C GLY A 128 10.44 -7.50 -13.00
N GLN A 129 10.94 -7.96 -11.85
CA GLN A 129 11.83 -7.17 -11.00
C GLN A 129 13.30 -7.47 -11.31
N SER A 130 14.07 -6.44 -11.62
CA SER A 130 15.47 -6.58 -12.06
C SER A 130 16.41 -5.61 -11.33
N LEU A 131 17.68 -5.97 -11.29
CA LEU A 131 18.77 -5.12 -10.83
C LEU A 131 19.36 -4.34 -12.02
N ASP A 132 20.05 -3.25 -11.73
CA ASP A 132 20.82 -2.46 -12.69
C ASP A 132 20.08 -2.21 -14.02
N PHE A 133 18.86 -1.65 -13.94
CA PHE A 133 18.06 -1.29 -15.11
C PHE A 133 17.85 -2.46 -16.10
N GLY A 134 17.60 -3.64 -15.58
CA GLY A 134 17.36 -4.85 -16.38
C GLY A 134 18.61 -5.64 -16.76
N LYS A 135 19.80 -5.24 -16.32
CA LYS A 135 21.07 -5.90 -16.67
C LYS A 135 21.61 -6.81 -15.56
N GLY A 136 21.24 -6.56 -14.31
CA GLY A 136 21.83 -7.20 -13.13
C GLY A 136 21.14 -8.49 -12.65
N GLY A 137 20.18 -9.03 -13.38
CA GLY A 137 19.43 -10.22 -12.97
C GLY A 137 18.22 -9.92 -12.07
N GLN A 138 17.75 -10.94 -11.35
CA GLN A 138 16.52 -10.87 -10.52
C GLN A 138 16.72 -10.03 -9.27
N ALA A 139 15.84 -9.06 -9.04
CA ALA A 139 15.77 -8.32 -7.78
C ALA A 139 14.87 -9.03 -6.76
N TYR A 140 15.21 -8.87 -5.48
CA TYR A 140 14.45 -9.37 -4.32
C TYR A 140 13.93 -8.18 -3.52
N ARG A 141 12.86 -7.53 -4.01
CA ARG A 141 12.32 -6.31 -3.38
C ARG A 141 10.88 -6.41 -2.87
N CYS A 142 10.27 -7.60 -2.99
CA CYS A 142 8.89 -7.78 -2.59
C CYS A 142 8.81 -8.14 -1.09
N ALA A 143 8.60 -7.12 -0.24
CA ALA A 143 8.40 -7.30 1.21
C ALA A 143 7.06 -7.97 1.47
N CYS A 144 7.02 -9.04 2.25
CA CYS A 144 5.82 -9.86 2.40
C CYS A 144 5.57 -10.34 3.83
N ALA A 145 4.30 -10.59 4.12
CA ALA A 145 3.82 -11.33 5.29
C ALA A 145 3.29 -12.69 4.80
N ALA A 146 4.19 -13.65 4.59
CA ALA A 146 3.91 -14.95 3.97
C ALA A 146 3.13 -14.78 2.65
N ASP A 147 1.99 -15.45 2.46
CA ASP A 147 1.11 -15.36 1.30
C ASP A 147 -0.16 -14.51 1.57
N ARG A 148 -0.16 -13.73 2.65
CA ARG A 148 -1.32 -12.97 3.14
C ARG A 148 -1.03 -11.49 3.36
N THR A 149 -0.12 -10.92 2.62
CA THR A 149 0.35 -9.53 2.84
C THR A 149 -0.80 -8.52 2.80
N GLY A 150 -1.69 -8.61 1.81
CA GLY A 150 -2.83 -7.70 1.69
C GLY A 150 -3.83 -7.82 2.84
N HIS A 151 -4.09 -9.06 3.30
CA HIS A 151 -4.91 -9.31 4.48
C HIS A 151 -4.26 -8.70 5.73
N ALA A 152 -2.94 -8.87 5.89
CA ALA A 152 -2.19 -8.26 6.99
C ALA A 152 -2.26 -6.73 6.97
N ILE A 153 -2.13 -6.10 5.79
CA ILE A 153 -2.27 -4.64 5.64
C ILE A 153 -3.62 -4.16 6.17
N LEU A 154 -4.72 -4.81 5.74
CA LEU A 154 -6.07 -4.40 6.14
C LEU A 154 -6.35 -4.58 7.64
N HIS A 155 -5.69 -5.54 8.28
CA HIS A 155 -5.80 -5.72 9.72
C HIS A 155 -4.86 -4.83 10.54
N THR A 156 -3.83 -4.29 9.91
CA THR A 156 -2.90 -3.34 10.53
C THR A 156 -3.48 -1.93 10.53
N LEU A 157 -4.04 -1.51 9.40
CA LEU A 157 -4.65 -0.20 9.22
C LEU A 157 -6.08 -0.14 9.76
#